data_8f8db5c3fe6a25a9fb6f229486388bbe
#
_entry.id   8f8db5c3fe6a25a9fb6f229486388bbe
#
_cell.length_a   1.000
_cell.length_b   1.000
_cell.length_c   1.000
_cell.angle_alpha   90.00
_cell.angle_beta   90.00
_cell.angle_gamma   90.00
#
_symmetry.space_group_name_H-M   'P 1'
#
loop_
_entity.id
_entity.type
_entity.pdbx_description
1 polymer ?
#
loop_
_entity_poly.entity_id
_entity_poly.type
_entity_poly.pdbx_seq_one_letter_code
_entity_poly.pdbx_strand_id
1 'polypeptide(L)'
;MRKVRVFLGYLTLILIAISMLYPFLAMLNLSFVNNNEIFSNAGKIIHTNLTLENYKSVFHQIPLSAYFLNSLIVASVTTVGQVIFAALAGYAFARMKFKYKNGLFLVVLITMLIPPQVNIIPLFFLMRELHLIDTYQALILPALFGGFGVFLMRQYFLGLPKDLEESAKIDGCNLFQTFFKIALPLALPTVATLAIFTFVTTWNSFMWPLIVTNSEAMRTLPVGLAIYKGSFREITLWGELLACSVICTIPVIGVFLLGKKYFISDILQGGVKE
;
A
#
# COMPACT_ATOMS: atom_id res chain seq x y z
N MET A 1 25.73 23.91 -26.34
CA MET A 1 25.62 22.45 -26.06
C MET A 1 24.92 22.14 -24.74
N ARG A 2 25.28 22.76 -23.56
CA ARG A 2 24.66 22.49 -22.26
C ARG A 2 23.14 22.77 -22.22
N LYS A 3 22.67 23.92 -22.75
CA LYS A 3 21.25 24.30 -22.82
C LYS A 3 20.40 23.30 -23.64
N VAL A 4 20.94 22.83 -24.77
CA VAL A 4 20.26 21.85 -25.66
C VAL A 4 20.11 20.50 -24.94
N ARG A 5 21.14 20.02 -24.22
CA ARG A 5 21.06 18.77 -23.44
C ARG A 5 20.02 18.89 -22.32
N VAL A 6 19.97 20.01 -21.62
CA VAL A 6 18.98 20.27 -20.56
C VAL A 6 17.57 20.30 -21.15
N PHE A 7 17.37 20.98 -22.28
CA PHE A 7 16.08 21.02 -23.00
C PHE A 7 15.63 19.63 -23.45
N LEU A 8 16.51 18.85 -24.07
CA LEU A 8 16.23 17.48 -24.47
C LEU A 8 15.90 16.60 -23.26
N GLY A 9 16.60 16.77 -22.13
CA GLY A 9 16.30 16.05 -20.88
C GLY A 9 14.89 16.34 -20.36
N TYR A 10 14.49 17.62 -20.30
CA TYR A 10 13.12 17.97 -19.89
C TYR A 10 12.07 17.47 -20.89
N LEU A 11 12.32 17.56 -22.20
CA LEU A 11 11.42 17.03 -23.21
C LEU A 11 11.20 15.52 -23.04
N THR A 12 12.27 14.76 -22.83
CA THR A 12 12.20 13.33 -22.57
C THR A 12 11.40 13.02 -21.32
N LEU A 13 11.65 13.74 -20.22
CA LEU A 13 10.90 13.56 -18.97
C LEU A 13 9.40 13.86 -19.14
N ILE A 14 9.05 14.91 -19.88
CA ILE A 14 7.65 15.26 -20.17
C ILE A 14 6.99 14.16 -21.02
N LEU A 15 7.65 13.66 -22.05
CA LEU A 15 7.12 12.58 -22.89
C LEU A 15 6.88 11.29 -22.07
N ILE A 16 7.82 10.94 -21.20
CA ILE A 16 7.67 9.80 -20.29
C ILE A 16 6.49 10.04 -19.33
N ALA A 17 6.38 11.23 -18.73
CA ALA A 17 5.29 11.56 -17.82
C ALA A 17 3.91 11.48 -18.53
N ILE A 18 3.78 12.02 -19.74
CA ILE A 18 2.55 11.92 -20.55
C ILE A 18 2.23 10.46 -20.86
N SER A 19 3.21 9.67 -21.28
CA SER A 19 3.03 8.25 -21.57
C SER A 19 2.55 7.46 -20.35
N MET A 20 3.08 7.77 -19.15
CA MET A 20 2.66 7.13 -17.88
C MET A 20 1.27 7.58 -17.41
N LEU A 21 0.91 8.85 -17.64
CA LEU A 21 -0.40 9.38 -17.24
C LEU A 21 -1.52 9.00 -18.19
N TYR A 22 -1.19 8.75 -19.46
CA TYR A 22 -2.17 8.47 -20.52
C TYR A 22 -3.19 7.35 -20.15
N PRO A 23 -2.78 6.15 -19.68
CA PRO A 23 -3.74 5.10 -19.34
C PRO A 23 -4.68 5.50 -18.20
N PHE A 24 -4.22 6.30 -17.24
CA PHE A 24 -5.07 6.78 -16.15
C PHE A 24 -6.07 7.84 -16.61
N LEU A 25 -5.65 8.74 -17.49
CA LEU A 25 -6.53 9.74 -18.10
C LEU A 25 -7.56 9.07 -19.01
N ALA A 26 -7.16 8.08 -19.80
CA ALA A 26 -8.07 7.28 -20.61
C ALA A 26 -9.08 6.51 -19.75
N MET A 27 -8.63 5.85 -18.67
CA MET A 27 -9.50 5.18 -17.69
C MET A 27 -10.51 6.18 -17.10
N LEU A 28 -10.06 7.35 -16.70
CA LEU A 28 -10.92 8.40 -16.13
C LEU A 28 -11.94 8.90 -17.16
N ASN A 29 -11.54 9.20 -18.39
CA ASN A 29 -12.47 9.63 -19.42
C ASN A 29 -13.50 8.55 -19.76
N LEU A 30 -13.05 7.32 -20.02
CA LEU A 30 -13.92 6.21 -20.40
C LEU A 30 -14.87 5.78 -19.26
N SER A 31 -14.52 6.03 -17.99
CA SER A 31 -15.43 5.75 -16.86
C SER A 31 -16.72 6.58 -16.89
N PHE A 32 -16.71 7.71 -17.61
CA PHE A 32 -17.87 8.58 -17.81
C PHE A 32 -18.58 8.34 -19.15
N VAL A 33 -18.15 7.36 -19.96
CA VAL A 33 -18.70 7.10 -21.29
C VAL A 33 -19.66 5.92 -21.23
N ASN A 34 -20.81 6.02 -21.93
CA ASN A 34 -21.76 4.92 -22.02
C ASN A 34 -21.12 3.71 -22.71
N ASN A 35 -21.41 2.49 -22.24
CA ASN A 35 -20.83 1.25 -22.75
C ASN A 35 -20.97 1.09 -24.26
N ASN A 36 -22.12 1.48 -24.84
CA ASN A 36 -22.37 1.42 -26.29
C ASN A 36 -21.44 2.33 -27.09
N GLU A 37 -21.07 3.48 -26.54
CA GLU A 37 -20.18 4.44 -27.20
C GLU A 37 -18.70 4.06 -27.10
N ILE A 38 -18.30 3.33 -26.06
CA ILE A 38 -16.92 2.86 -25.90
C ILE A 38 -16.51 1.99 -27.10
N PHE A 39 -17.41 1.12 -27.57
CA PHE A 39 -17.14 0.21 -28.69
C PHE A 39 -17.37 0.86 -30.06
N SER A 40 -18.43 1.66 -30.20
CA SER A 40 -18.73 2.32 -31.48
C SER A 40 -17.68 3.38 -31.89
N ASN A 41 -16.97 3.92 -30.93
CA ASN A 41 -15.95 4.95 -31.12
C ASN A 41 -14.56 4.52 -30.60
N ALA A 42 -14.19 3.26 -30.71
CA ALA A 42 -12.95 2.70 -30.18
C ALA A 42 -11.65 3.39 -30.64
N GLY A 43 -11.69 4.20 -31.70
CA GLY A 43 -10.55 5.00 -32.17
C GLY A 43 -10.45 6.41 -31.59
N LYS A 44 -11.44 6.87 -30.81
CA LYS A 44 -11.39 8.20 -30.19
C LYS A 44 -10.64 8.15 -28.86
N ILE A 45 -9.67 9.03 -28.69
CA ILE A 45 -8.87 9.16 -27.47
C ILE A 45 -9.67 9.87 -26.37
N ILE A 46 -10.52 10.82 -26.73
CA ILE A 46 -11.33 11.62 -25.81
C ILE A 46 -12.79 11.57 -26.25
N HIS A 47 -13.66 11.17 -25.35
CA HIS A 47 -15.10 11.20 -25.52
C HIS A 47 -15.67 12.42 -24.83
N THR A 48 -16.66 13.08 -25.46
CA THR A 48 -17.27 14.33 -24.97
C THR A 48 -18.66 14.12 -24.38
N ASN A 49 -19.34 13.00 -24.72
CA ASN A 49 -20.66 12.68 -24.18
C ASN A 49 -20.46 11.96 -22.82
N LEU A 50 -20.27 12.76 -21.77
CA LEU A 50 -19.99 12.26 -20.45
C LEU A 50 -21.28 12.02 -19.65
N THR A 51 -21.36 10.85 -18.98
CA THR A 51 -22.47 10.45 -18.12
C THR A 51 -21.99 9.92 -16.78
N LEU A 52 -22.80 10.05 -15.74
CA LEU A 52 -22.57 9.44 -14.43
C LEU A 52 -23.28 8.08 -14.27
N GLU A 53 -23.90 7.56 -15.31
CA GLU A 53 -24.67 6.32 -15.25
C GLU A 53 -23.85 5.13 -14.80
N ASN A 54 -22.60 4.99 -15.29
CA ASN A 54 -21.71 3.91 -14.88
C ASN A 54 -21.48 3.88 -13.36
N TYR A 55 -21.25 5.06 -12.77
CA TYR A 55 -21.08 5.17 -11.30
C TYR A 55 -22.37 4.82 -10.56
N LYS A 56 -23.51 5.36 -10.98
CA LYS A 56 -24.82 5.04 -10.37
C LYS A 56 -25.14 3.56 -10.47
N SER A 57 -24.93 2.97 -11.65
CA SER A 57 -25.18 1.55 -11.90
C SER A 57 -24.37 0.66 -10.94
N VAL A 58 -23.06 0.91 -10.80
CA VAL A 58 -22.20 0.13 -9.90
C VAL A 58 -22.66 0.21 -8.44
N PHE A 59 -23.02 1.38 -7.95
CA PHE A 59 -23.53 1.54 -6.57
C PHE A 59 -24.88 0.85 -6.34
N HIS A 60 -25.67 0.62 -7.40
CA HIS A 60 -26.94 -0.12 -7.31
C HIS A 60 -26.76 -1.63 -7.44
N GLN A 61 -25.77 -2.09 -8.21
CA GLN A 61 -25.60 -3.51 -8.53
C GLN A 61 -24.77 -4.29 -7.48
N ILE A 62 -23.86 -3.59 -6.79
CA ILE A 62 -23.00 -4.20 -5.75
C ILE A 62 -22.92 -3.28 -4.53
N PRO A 63 -22.68 -3.82 -3.34
CA PRO A 63 -22.48 -3.02 -2.13
C PRO A 63 -21.07 -2.39 -2.12
N LEU A 64 -20.77 -1.57 -3.14
CA LEU A 64 -19.45 -0.97 -3.39
C LEU A 64 -18.94 -0.18 -2.18
N SER A 65 -19.85 0.53 -1.48
CA SER A 65 -19.51 1.29 -0.28
C SER A 65 -19.02 0.39 0.86
N ALA A 66 -19.62 -0.78 1.04
CA ALA A 66 -19.17 -1.76 2.04
C ALA A 66 -17.79 -2.33 1.66
N TYR A 67 -17.57 -2.71 0.41
CA TYR A 67 -16.27 -3.20 -0.06
C TYR A 67 -15.17 -2.15 0.10
N PHE A 68 -15.47 -0.89 -0.23
CA PHE A 68 -14.55 0.22 -0.06
C PHE A 68 -14.20 0.42 1.43
N LEU A 69 -15.20 0.43 2.30
CA LEU A 69 -15.00 0.58 3.74
C LEU A 69 -14.20 -0.57 4.33
N ASN A 70 -14.51 -1.81 3.95
CA ASN A 70 -13.74 -2.99 4.36
C ASN A 70 -12.26 -2.86 3.97
N SER A 71 -11.99 -2.50 2.71
CA SER A 71 -10.61 -2.27 2.25
C SER A 71 -9.93 -1.16 3.02
N LEU A 72 -10.63 -0.06 3.31
CA LEU A 72 -10.09 1.07 4.05
C LEU A 72 -9.75 0.68 5.50
N ILE A 73 -10.65 -0.05 6.18
CA ILE A 73 -10.43 -0.55 7.54
C ILE A 73 -9.22 -1.50 7.55
N VAL A 74 -9.23 -2.51 6.68
CA VAL A 74 -8.15 -3.51 6.62
C VAL A 74 -6.81 -2.86 6.31
N ALA A 75 -6.73 -2.00 5.29
CA ALA A 75 -5.49 -1.34 4.92
C ALA A 75 -4.99 -0.39 6.01
N SER A 76 -5.89 0.40 6.63
CA SER A 76 -5.51 1.36 7.66
C SER A 76 -5.05 0.67 8.95
N VAL A 77 -5.82 -0.29 9.46
CA VAL A 77 -5.48 -1.00 10.70
C VAL A 77 -4.20 -1.83 10.54
N THR A 78 -4.05 -2.53 9.41
CA THR A 78 -2.81 -3.26 9.09
C THR A 78 -1.62 -2.31 9.01
N THR A 79 -1.75 -1.17 8.36
CA THR A 79 -0.68 -0.18 8.23
C THR A 79 -0.22 0.34 9.58
N VAL A 80 -1.16 0.78 10.42
CA VAL A 80 -0.85 1.29 11.76
C VAL A 80 -0.19 0.21 12.61
N GLY A 81 -0.77 -0.98 12.64
CA GLY A 81 -0.22 -2.12 13.39
C GLY A 81 1.18 -2.51 12.92
N GLN A 82 1.38 -2.70 11.62
CA GLN A 82 2.67 -3.08 11.06
C GLN A 82 3.74 -2.01 11.31
N VAL A 83 3.42 -0.73 11.17
CA VAL A 83 4.35 0.37 11.47
C VAL A 83 4.79 0.35 12.93
N ILE A 84 3.85 0.20 13.86
CA ILE A 84 4.15 0.13 15.29
C ILE A 84 5.07 -1.06 15.59
N PHE A 85 4.71 -2.27 15.15
CA PHE A 85 5.52 -3.47 15.39
C PHE A 85 6.88 -3.37 14.72
N ALA A 86 6.95 -2.87 13.49
CA ALA A 86 8.20 -2.72 12.76
C ALA A 86 9.13 -1.69 13.42
N ALA A 87 8.61 -0.56 13.89
CA ALA A 87 9.40 0.46 14.58
C ALA A 87 9.96 -0.07 15.90
N LEU A 88 9.14 -0.73 16.73
CA LEU A 88 9.57 -1.30 18.00
C LEU A 88 10.59 -2.41 17.79
N ALA A 89 10.30 -3.38 16.92
CA ALA A 89 11.21 -4.49 16.63
C ALA A 89 12.49 -4.01 15.96
N GLY A 90 12.40 -3.09 14.98
CA GLY A 90 13.54 -2.51 14.29
C GLY A 90 14.47 -1.78 15.26
N TYR A 91 13.92 -0.99 16.19
CA TYR A 91 14.71 -0.33 17.22
C TYR A 91 15.37 -1.31 18.18
N ALA A 92 14.64 -2.33 18.64
CA ALA A 92 15.20 -3.39 19.47
C ALA A 92 16.36 -4.12 18.78
N PHE A 93 16.19 -4.52 17.52
CA PHE A 93 17.22 -5.14 16.71
C PHE A 93 18.38 -4.20 16.34
N ALA A 94 18.20 -2.89 16.34
CA ALA A 94 19.27 -1.93 16.09
C ALA A 94 20.07 -1.64 17.37
N ARG A 95 19.39 -1.28 18.47
CA ARG A 95 19.99 -0.60 19.62
C ARG A 95 20.10 -1.45 20.89
N MET A 96 19.19 -2.40 21.07
CA MET A 96 19.23 -3.22 22.30
C MET A 96 20.26 -4.34 22.21
N LYS A 97 20.78 -4.76 23.38
CA LYS A 97 21.66 -5.93 23.54
C LYS A 97 20.84 -7.05 24.17
N PHE A 98 20.62 -8.14 23.47
CA PHE A 98 19.97 -9.34 24.00
C PHE A 98 20.53 -10.59 23.34
N LYS A 99 20.32 -11.75 24.03
CA LYS A 99 20.84 -13.05 23.59
C LYS A 99 20.17 -13.45 22.26
N TYR A 100 20.95 -14.01 21.36
CA TYR A 100 20.53 -14.49 20.04
C TYR A 100 20.00 -13.39 19.06
N LYS A 101 20.24 -12.11 19.32
CA LYS A 101 19.80 -10.97 18.49
C LYS A 101 20.01 -11.21 16.99
N ASN A 102 21.21 -11.59 16.59
CA ASN A 102 21.55 -11.78 15.18
C ASN A 102 20.86 -13.00 14.56
N GLY A 103 20.72 -14.10 15.32
CA GLY A 103 19.98 -15.28 14.88
C GLY A 103 18.49 -14.99 14.70
N LEU A 104 17.87 -14.31 15.64
CA LEU A 104 16.46 -13.90 15.53
C LEU A 104 16.23 -12.93 14.36
N PHE A 105 17.16 -11.99 14.14
CA PHE A 105 17.07 -11.12 12.98
C PHE A 105 17.24 -11.88 11.66
N LEU A 106 18.11 -12.89 11.62
CA LEU A 106 18.25 -13.77 10.46
C LEU A 106 16.93 -14.50 10.15
N VAL A 107 16.22 -14.98 11.18
CA VAL A 107 14.87 -15.57 10.99
C VAL A 107 13.92 -14.55 10.33
N VAL A 108 13.91 -13.29 10.79
CA VAL A 108 13.10 -12.23 10.14
C VAL A 108 13.49 -12.08 8.66
N LEU A 109 14.78 -12.08 8.32
CA LEU A 109 15.21 -11.98 6.93
C LEU A 109 14.79 -13.20 6.10
N ILE A 110 14.86 -14.41 6.66
CA ILE A 110 14.43 -15.64 5.97
C ILE A 110 12.94 -15.57 5.62
N THR A 111 12.10 -15.01 6.51
CA THR A 111 10.66 -14.87 6.19
C THR A 111 10.39 -14.03 4.96
N MET A 112 11.27 -13.08 4.61
CA MET A 112 11.13 -12.25 3.41
C MET A 112 11.46 -13.00 2.11
N LEU A 113 12.21 -14.09 2.20
CA LEU A 113 12.59 -14.92 1.04
C LEU A 113 11.49 -15.91 0.65
N ILE A 114 10.54 -16.15 1.56
CA ILE A 114 9.44 -17.08 1.31
C ILE A 114 8.32 -16.32 0.56
N PRO A 115 7.97 -16.74 -0.67
CA PRO A 115 6.86 -16.13 -1.38
C PRO A 115 5.56 -16.27 -0.58
N PRO A 116 4.78 -15.18 -0.40
CA PRO A 116 3.54 -15.23 0.39
C PRO A 116 2.56 -16.30 -0.07
N GLN A 117 2.57 -16.65 -1.36
CA GLN A 117 1.69 -17.66 -1.95
C GLN A 117 1.90 -19.05 -1.37
N VAL A 118 3.11 -19.39 -0.92
CA VAL A 118 3.43 -20.70 -0.30
C VAL A 118 2.69 -20.87 1.03
N ASN A 119 2.50 -19.77 1.75
CA ASN A 119 1.89 -19.78 3.09
C ASN A 119 0.36 -19.72 3.05
N ILE A 120 -0.27 -19.51 1.90
CA ILE A 120 -1.74 -19.34 1.81
C ILE A 120 -2.50 -20.52 2.40
N ILE A 121 -2.15 -21.74 1.99
CA ILE A 121 -2.86 -22.95 2.43
C ILE A 121 -2.67 -23.21 3.93
N PRO A 122 -1.43 -23.25 4.49
CA PRO A 122 -1.24 -23.39 5.94
C PRO A 122 -1.93 -22.29 6.74
N LEU A 123 -1.87 -21.04 6.25
CA LEU A 123 -2.49 -19.90 6.91
C LEU A 123 -4.01 -20.00 6.91
N PHE A 124 -4.62 -20.46 5.81
CA PHE A 124 -6.07 -20.69 5.74
C PHE A 124 -6.51 -21.73 6.79
N PHE A 125 -5.81 -22.87 6.89
CA PHE A 125 -6.12 -23.87 7.92
C PHE A 125 -5.98 -23.29 9.33
N LEU A 126 -4.93 -22.53 9.61
CA LEU A 126 -4.76 -21.85 10.89
C LEU A 126 -5.94 -20.91 11.20
N MET A 127 -6.34 -20.05 10.25
CA MET A 127 -7.48 -19.15 10.46
C MET A 127 -8.79 -19.91 10.65
N ARG A 128 -8.96 -21.04 9.98
CA ARG A 128 -10.12 -21.91 10.13
C ARG A 128 -10.16 -22.57 11.52
N GLU A 129 -9.07 -23.11 12.01
CA GLU A 129 -8.98 -23.70 13.36
C GLU A 129 -9.23 -22.65 14.46
N LEU A 130 -8.81 -21.41 14.22
CA LEU A 130 -9.07 -20.29 15.12
C LEU A 130 -10.48 -19.70 14.99
N HIS A 131 -11.35 -20.26 14.12
CA HIS A 131 -12.70 -19.75 13.83
C HIS A 131 -12.73 -18.27 13.39
N LEU A 132 -11.70 -17.82 12.66
CA LEU A 132 -11.55 -16.44 12.19
C LEU A 132 -11.91 -16.25 10.71
N ILE A 133 -12.26 -17.33 9.98
CA ILE A 133 -12.68 -17.22 8.56
C ILE A 133 -13.85 -16.24 8.45
N ASP A 134 -13.84 -15.42 7.40
CA ASP A 134 -14.85 -14.41 7.11
C ASP A 134 -14.95 -13.30 8.18
N THR A 135 -13.79 -12.88 8.72
CA THR A 135 -13.70 -11.80 9.71
C THR A 135 -12.57 -10.81 9.37
N TYR A 136 -12.62 -9.60 9.93
CA TYR A 136 -11.53 -8.63 9.84
C TYR A 136 -10.22 -9.14 10.44
N GLN A 137 -10.29 -9.96 11.50
CA GLN A 137 -9.12 -10.54 12.13
C GLN A 137 -8.33 -11.42 11.16
N ALA A 138 -9.00 -12.24 10.37
CA ALA A 138 -8.34 -13.06 9.35
C ALA A 138 -7.68 -12.24 8.25
N LEU A 139 -8.23 -11.07 7.91
CA LEU A 139 -7.66 -10.17 6.92
C LEU A 139 -6.46 -9.39 7.46
N ILE A 140 -6.46 -9.03 8.75
CA ILE A 140 -5.49 -8.10 9.36
C ILE A 140 -4.33 -8.83 10.04
N LEU A 141 -4.60 -9.84 10.89
CA LEU A 141 -3.59 -10.44 11.75
C LEU A 141 -2.36 -11.00 11.01
N PRO A 142 -2.50 -11.70 9.87
CA PRO A 142 -1.34 -12.23 9.16
C PRO A 142 -0.41 -11.15 8.61
N ALA A 143 -0.94 -9.97 8.32
CA ALA A 143 -0.20 -8.87 7.72
C ALA A 143 0.40 -7.90 8.75
N LEU A 144 0.10 -8.04 10.06
CA LEU A 144 0.64 -7.16 11.09
C LEU A 144 2.16 -7.30 11.28
N PHE A 145 2.71 -8.47 10.98
CA PHE A 145 4.13 -8.78 11.22
C PHE A 145 4.86 -8.97 9.89
N GLY A 146 5.31 -7.87 9.30
CA GLY A 146 6.05 -7.88 8.04
C GLY A 146 7.57 -7.80 8.28
N GLY A 147 8.33 -8.79 7.80
CA GLY A 147 9.81 -8.80 7.89
C GLY A 147 10.45 -7.59 7.24
N PHE A 148 9.91 -7.12 6.11
CA PHE A 148 10.38 -5.93 5.40
C PHE A 148 10.33 -4.67 6.27
N GLY A 149 9.23 -4.45 7.00
CA GLY A 149 9.10 -3.31 7.90
C GLY A 149 10.16 -3.31 9.00
N VAL A 150 10.37 -4.47 9.64
CA VAL A 150 11.40 -4.63 10.68
C VAL A 150 12.80 -4.39 10.12
N PHE A 151 13.10 -4.91 8.93
CA PHE A 151 14.38 -4.69 8.26
C PHE A 151 14.60 -3.20 7.97
N LEU A 152 13.63 -2.54 7.35
CA LEU A 152 13.71 -1.13 6.97
C LEU A 152 13.96 -0.23 8.19
N MET A 153 13.15 -0.41 9.24
CA MET A 153 13.27 0.37 10.47
C MET A 153 14.61 0.10 11.19
N ARG A 154 15.07 -1.15 11.22
CA ARG A 154 16.38 -1.49 11.79
C ARG A 154 17.51 -0.80 11.03
N GLN A 155 17.51 -0.81 9.69
CA GLN A 155 18.55 -0.15 8.88
C GLN A 155 18.58 1.35 9.17
N TYR A 156 17.43 1.99 9.27
CA TYR A 156 17.35 3.40 9.64
C TYR A 156 17.95 3.65 11.02
N PHE A 157 17.51 2.93 12.05
CA PHE A 157 18.00 3.13 13.41
C PHE A 157 19.49 2.81 13.56
N LEU A 158 20.06 1.89 12.78
CA LEU A 158 21.50 1.66 12.77
C LEU A 158 22.28 2.87 12.25
N GLY A 159 21.72 3.63 11.32
CA GLY A 159 22.31 4.85 10.76
C GLY A 159 22.25 6.09 11.67
N LEU A 160 21.44 6.09 12.73
CA LEU A 160 21.37 7.20 13.65
C LEU A 160 22.67 7.34 14.47
N PRO A 161 23.19 8.57 14.72
CA PRO A 161 24.31 8.79 15.62
C PRO A 161 24.02 8.28 17.05
N LYS A 162 24.98 7.55 17.62
CA LYS A 162 24.84 7.04 19.01
C LYS A 162 24.82 8.14 20.05
N ASP A 163 25.48 9.26 19.78
CA ASP A 163 25.61 10.40 20.66
C ASP A 163 24.25 10.97 21.08
N LEU A 164 23.23 10.86 20.19
CA LEU A 164 21.86 11.28 20.51
C LEU A 164 21.23 10.46 21.64
N GLU A 165 21.51 9.16 21.66
CA GLU A 165 21.01 8.24 22.70
C GLU A 165 21.83 8.35 23.99
N GLU A 166 23.14 8.64 23.87
CA GLU A 166 24.04 8.86 25.02
C GLU A 166 23.68 10.15 25.74
N SER A 167 23.45 11.24 25.00
CA SER A 167 22.94 12.49 25.55
C SER A 167 21.61 12.33 26.28
N ALA A 168 20.67 11.60 25.66
CA ALA A 168 19.39 11.30 26.28
C ALA A 168 19.53 10.53 27.61
N LYS A 169 20.50 9.62 27.70
CA LYS A 169 20.77 8.88 28.96
C LYS A 169 21.35 9.80 30.04
N ILE A 170 22.21 10.72 29.64
CA ILE A 170 22.76 11.75 30.58
C ILE A 170 21.64 12.63 31.14
N ASP A 171 20.64 12.96 30.27
CA ASP A 171 19.43 13.69 30.63
C ASP A 171 18.41 12.84 31.42
N GLY A 172 18.74 11.59 31.78
CA GLY A 172 17.91 10.71 32.60
C GLY A 172 16.80 10.01 31.83
N CYS A 173 16.80 10.01 30.50
CA CYS A 173 15.81 9.28 29.71
C CYS A 173 16.01 7.77 29.83
N ASN A 174 14.91 7.04 30.09
CA ASN A 174 14.90 5.59 29.94
C ASN A 174 14.78 5.17 28.47
N LEU A 175 14.91 3.87 28.18
CA LEU A 175 14.91 3.32 26.83
C LEU A 175 13.63 3.68 26.04
N PHE A 176 12.45 3.60 26.67
CA PHE A 176 11.18 3.95 26.03
C PHE A 176 11.10 5.46 25.74
N GLN A 177 11.56 6.28 26.66
CA GLN A 177 11.62 7.74 26.45
C GLN A 177 12.58 8.10 25.31
N THR A 178 13.74 7.48 25.23
CA THR A 178 14.69 7.66 24.12
C THR A 178 14.06 7.23 22.79
N PHE A 179 13.37 6.11 22.75
CA PHE A 179 12.65 5.65 21.54
C PHE A 179 11.58 6.64 21.11
N PHE A 180 10.62 6.98 21.99
CA PHE A 180 9.46 7.79 21.61
C PHE A 180 9.78 9.28 21.43
N LYS A 181 10.72 9.83 22.20
CA LYS A 181 11.03 11.27 22.17
C LYS A 181 12.13 11.65 21.18
N ILE A 182 13.02 10.70 20.83
CA ILE A 182 14.19 10.98 20.00
C ILE A 182 14.21 10.11 18.74
N ALA A 183 14.31 8.78 18.88
CA ALA A 183 14.54 7.91 17.75
C ALA A 183 13.35 7.85 16.79
N LEU A 184 12.12 7.71 17.29
CA LEU A 184 10.91 7.62 16.47
C LEU A 184 10.58 8.95 15.74
N PRO A 185 10.65 10.13 16.35
CA PRO A 185 10.46 11.40 15.63
C PRO A 185 11.47 11.62 14.50
N LEU A 186 12.72 11.24 14.70
CA LEU A 186 13.75 11.32 13.67
C LEU A 186 13.47 10.33 12.53
N ALA A 187 12.87 9.18 12.84
CA ALA A 187 12.52 8.15 11.87
C ALA A 187 11.21 8.42 11.10
N LEU A 188 10.52 9.54 11.34
CA LEU A 188 9.24 9.86 10.68
C LEU A 188 9.25 9.74 9.14
N PRO A 189 10.31 10.15 8.41
CA PRO A 189 10.37 9.93 6.97
C PRO A 189 10.31 8.45 6.59
N THR A 190 11.09 7.61 7.25
CA THR A 190 11.12 6.16 7.01
C THR A 190 9.83 5.48 7.46
N VAL A 191 9.24 5.92 8.58
CA VAL A 191 7.92 5.50 9.05
C VAL A 191 6.85 5.81 8.00
N ALA A 192 6.85 7.01 7.43
CA ALA A 192 5.90 7.40 6.39
C ALA A 192 6.08 6.56 5.12
N THR A 193 7.32 6.30 4.71
CA THR A 193 7.65 5.41 3.58
C THR A 193 7.08 4.01 3.82
N LEU A 194 7.33 3.43 5.00
CA LEU A 194 6.78 2.13 5.37
C LEU A 194 5.24 2.13 5.39
N ALA A 195 4.64 3.17 5.94
CA ALA A 195 3.18 3.31 6.00
C ALA A 195 2.54 3.36 4.61
N ILE A 196 3.10 4.16 3.68
CA ILE A 196 2.61 4.23 2.30
C ILE A 196 2.72 2.86 1.63
N PHE A 197 3.89 2.22 1.75
CA PHE A 197 4.14 0.93 1.13
C PHE A 197 3.19 -0.14 1.66
N THR A 198 3.01 -0.21 2.99
CA THR A 198 2.09 -1.17 3.63
C THR A 198 0.64 -0.90 3.25
N PHE A 199 0.21 0.36 3.25
CA PHE A 199 -1.14 0.71 2.84
C PHE A 199 -1.43 0.28 1.40
N VAL A 200 -0.55 0.64 0.46
CA VAL A 200 -0.73 0.32 -0.96
C VAL A 200 -0.73 -1.18 -1.21
N THR A 201 0.17 -1.92 -0.57
CA THR A 201 0.23 -3.39 -0.72
C THR A 201 -0.99 -4.07 -0.13
N THR A 202 -1.47 -3.63 1.03
CA THR A 202 -2.68 -4.19 1.68
C THR A 202 -3.94 -3.79 0.94
N TRP A 203 -4.05 -2.54 0.48
CA TRP A 203 -5.17 -2.05 -0.32
C TRP A 203 -5.36 -2.84 -1.61
N ASN A 204 -4.26 -3.17 -2.30
CA ASN A 204 -4.28 -3.95 -3.54
C ASN A 204 -4.28 -5.47 -3.32
N SER A 205 -4.34 -5.94 -2.06
CA SER A 205 -4.34 -7.37 -1.77
C SER A 205 -5.62 -8.03 -2.31
N PHE A 206 -5.42 -9.09 -3.08
CA PHE A 206 -6.53 -9.80 -3.73
C PHE A 206 -6.61 -11.28 -3.31
N MET A 207 -5.51 -12.01 -3.45
CA MET A 207 -5.53 -13.48 -3.32
C MET A 207 -5.93 -13.93 -1.91
N TRP A 208 -5.35 -13.32 -0.87
CA TRP A 208 -5.66 -13.68 0.51
C TRP A 208 -7.11 -13.34 0.88
N PRO A 209 -7.60 -12.10 0.68
CA PRO A 209 -9.01 -11.78 0.91
C PRO A 209 -9.98 -12.67 0.12
N LEU A 210 -9.67 -13.04 -1.14
CA LEU A 210 -10.51 -13.92 -1.95
C LEU A 210 -10.70 -15.29 -1.31
N ILE A 211 -9.68 -15.80 -0.63
CA ILE A 211 -9.69 -17.15 -0.04
C ILE A 211 -10.34 -17.15 1.34
N VAL A 212 -10.15 -16.07 2.11
CA VAL A 212 -10.53 -16.05 3.53
C VAL A 212 -11.88 -15.38 3.79
N THR A 213 -12.49 -14.70 2.78
CA THR A 213 -13.83 -14.12 2.90
C THR A 213 -14.85 -14.92 2.08
N ASN A 214 -15.96 -15.26 2.71
CA ASN A 214 -17.06 -16.02 2.10
C ASN A 214 -18.28 -15.14 1.87
N SER A 215 -18.65 -14.32 2.85
CA SER A 215 -19.82 -13.45 2.79
C SER A 215 -19.56 -12.20 1.94
N GLU A 216 -20.61 -11.71 1.31
CA GLU A 216 -20.55 -10.45 0.58
C GLU A 216 -20.17 -9.28 1.50
N ALA A 217 -20.65 -9.31 2.75
CA ALA A 217 -20.39 -8.26 3.74
C ALA A 217 -18.92 -8.08 4.10
N MET A 218 -18.08 -9.13 3.95
CA MET A 218 -16.66 -9.11 4.34
C MET A 218 -15.70 -8.92 3.15
N ARG A 219 -16.21 -8.89 1.93
CA ARG A 219 -15.37 -8.74 0.74
C ARG A 219 -14.65 -7.39 0.74
N THR A 220 -13.38 -7.42 0.34
CA THR A 220 -12.60 -6.21 0.05
C THR A 220 -12.91 -5.71 -1.37
N LEU A 221 -12.58 -4.46 -1.65
CA LEU A 221 -12.87 -3.82 -2.93
C LEU A 221 -12.26 -4.56 -4.14
N PRO A 222 -10.98 -5.00 -4.14
CA PRO A 222 -10.43 -5.79 -5.24
C PRO A 222 -11.17 -7.12 -5.48
N VAL A 223 -11.59 -7.80 -4.40
CA VAL A 223 -12.34 -9.06 -4.49
C VAL A 223 -13.75 -8.82 -5.04
N GLY A 224 -14.46 -7.82 -4.51
CA GLY A 224 -15.79 -7.46 -4.99
C GLY A 224 -15.78 -7.10 -6.46
N LEU A 225 -14.79 -6.33 -6.91
CA LEU A 225 -14.63 -5.94 -8.32
C LEU A 225 -14.35 -7.14 -9.24
N ALA A 226 -13.51 -8.08 -8.79
CA ALA A 226 -13.20 -9.28 -9.58
C ALA A 226 -14.41 -10.21 -9.73
N ILE A 227 -15.22 -10.37 -8.69
CA ILE A 227 -16.46 -11.16 -8.72
C ILE A 227 -17.50 -10.45 -9.60
N TYR A 228 -17.64 -9.15 -9.49
CA TYR A 228 -18.52 -8.34 -10.34
C TYR A 228 -18.19 -8.56 -11.81
N LYS A 229 -16.93 -8.45 -12.21
CA LYS A 229 -16.46 -8.75 -13.57
C LYS A 229 -16.81 -10.18 -14.00
N GLY A 230 -16.66 -11.15 -13.11
CA GLY A 230 -16.94 -12.57 -13.38
C GLY A 230 -18.45 -12.88 -13.57
N SER A 231 -19.33 -12.07 -12.99
CA SER A 231 -20.78 -12.26 -13.06
C SER A 231 -21.37 -11.89 -14.44
N PHE A 232 -20.69 -11.04 -15.21
CA PHE A 232 -21.13 -10.57 -16.54
C PHE A 232 -20.33 -11.24 -17.65
N ARG A 233 -20.44 -12.57 -17.78
CA ARG A 233 -19.65 -13.36 -18.76
C ARG A 233 -19.96 -13.03 -20.22
N GLU A 234 -21.17 -12.58 -20.54
CA GLU A 234 -21.60 -12.36 -21.93
C GLU A 234 -21.43 -10.92 -22.40
N ILE A 235 -21.56 -9.93 -21.51
CA ILE A 235 -21.41 -8.50 -21.87
C ILE A 235 -20.54 -7.84 -20.81
N THR A 236 -19.29 -7.55 -21.15
CA THR A 236 -18.41 -6.80 -20.25
C THR A 236 -18.81 -5.33 -20.24
N LEU A 237 -19.32 -4.84 -19.13
CA LEU A 237 -19.67 -3.43 -18.90
C LEU A 237 -18.41 -2.62 -18.58
N TRP A 238 -17.67 -2.26 -19.61
CA TRP A 238 -16.36 -1.61 -19.48
C TRP A 238 -16.42 -0.28 -18.77
N GLY A 239 -17.44 0.55 -19.04
CA GLY A 239 -17.61 1.83 -18.37
C GLY A 239 -17.75 1.69 -16.85
N GLU A 240 -18.50 0.70 -16.40
CA GLU A 240 -18.69 0.39 -14.98
C GLU A 240 -17.42 -0.17 -14.34
N LEU A 241 -16.69 -1.07 -15.02
CA LEU A 241 -15.41 -1.57 -14.54
C LEU A 241 -14.37 -0.47 -14.41
N LEU A 242 -14.34 0.47 -15.37
CA LEU A 242 -13.45 1.63 -15.33
C LEU A 242 -13.84 2.60 -14.22
N ALA A 243 -15.16 2.82 -13.99
CA ALA A 243 -15.64 3.62 -12.87
C ALA A 243 -15.20 3.02 -11.51
N CYS A 244 -15.34 1.70 -11.33
CA CYS A 244 -14.81 1.00 -10.15
C CYS A 244 -13.29 1.17 -10.02
N SER A 245 -12.55 1.04 -11.12
CA SER A 245 -11.08 1.19 -11.13
C SER A 245 -10.65 2.60 -10.74
N VAL A 246 -11.39 3.62 -11.17
CA VAL A 246 -11.17 5.02 -10.72
C VAL A 246 -11.37 5.12 -9.20
N ILE A 247 -12.48 4.57 -8.67
CA ILE A 247 -12.75 4.58 -7.23
C ILE A 247 -11.63 3.85 -6.45
N CYS A 248 -11.15 2.71 -6.96
CA CYS A 248 -10.02 1.97 -6.37
C CYS A 248 -8.72 2.78 -6.33
N THR A 249 -8.51 3.68 -7.29
CA THR A 249 -7.27 4.45 -7.42
C THR A 249 -7.23 5.65 -6.46
N ILE A 250 -8.38 6.22 -6.09
CA ILE A 250 -8.47 7.44 -5.28
C ILE A 250 -7.70 7.33 -3.93
N PRO A 251 -7.90 6.29 -3.09
CA PRO A 251 -7.18 6.21 -1.81
C PRO A 251 -5.67 6.07 -1.97
N VAL A 252 -5.22 5.35 -3.00
CA VAL A 252 -3.78 5.18 -3.29
C VAL A 252 -3.15 6.55 -3.63
N ILE A 253 -3.80 7.32 -4.51
CA ILE A 253 -3.36 8.68 -4.83
C ILE A 253 -3.39 9.56 -3.58
N GLY A 254 -4.46 9.48 -2.77
CA GLY A 254 -4.60 10.25 -1.54
C GLY A 254 -3.45 10.00 -0.57
N VAL A 255 -3.16 8.74 -0.27
CA VAL A 255 -2.06 8.35 0.64
C VAL A 255 -0.70 8.80 0.09
N PHE A 256 -0.48 8.66 -1.22
CA PHE A 256 0.75 9.13 -1.85
C PHE A 256 0.90 10.65 -1.75
N LEU A 257 -0.14 11.42 -2.04
CA LEU A 257 -0.11 12.89 -1.98
C LEU A 257 0.14 13.41 -0.55
N LEU A 258 -0.42 12.74 0.47
CA LEU A 258 -0.18 13.07 1.87
C LEU A 258 1.26 12.74 2.31
N GLY A 259 1.81 11.64 1.81
CA GLY A 259 3.13 11.13 2.20
C GLY A 259 4.30 11.63 1.35
N LYS A 260 4.07 12.22 0.16
CA LYS A 260 5.13 12.59 -0.80
C LYS A 260 6.23 13.46 -0.22
N LYS A 261 5.91 14.35 0.73
CA LYS A 261 6.88 15.24 1.38
C LYS A 261 7.95 14.48 2.18
N TYR A 262 7.58 13.34 2.76
CA TYR A 262 8.51 12.51 3.52
C TYR A 262 9.37 11.63 2.60
N PHE A 263 8.80 11.20 1.47
CA PHE A 263 9.51 10.41 0.46
C PHE A 263 10.67 11.18 -0.19
N ILE A 264 10.45 12.45 -0.48
CA ILE A 264 11.46 13.31 -1.14
C ILE A 264 12.63 13.59 -0.17
N SER A 265 12.36 13.75 1.13
CA SER A 265 13.41 14.01 2.13
C SER A 265 14.34 12.82 2.34
N ASP A 266 13.82 11.59 2.26
CA ASP A 266 14.59 10.35 2.43
C ASP A 266 15.54 10.11 1.24
N ILE A 267 15.08 10.38 0.01
CA ILE A 267 15.89 10.29 -1.20
C ILE A 267 17.05 11.32 -1.19
N LEU A 268 16.78 12.55 -0.72
CA LEU A 268 17.80 13.60 -0.65
C LEU A 268 18.88 13.29 0.42
N GLN A 269 18.51 12.69 1.54
CA GLN A 269 19.47 12.30 2.60
C GLN A 269 20.31 11.09 2.18
N GLY A 270 19.78 10.18 1.38
CA GLY A 270 20.51 9.03 0.81
C GLY A 270 21.47 9.40 -0.34
N GLY A 271 21.21 10.52 -1.02
CA GLY A 271 22.01 11.00 -2.17
C GLY A 271 23.18 11.91 -1.84
N VAL A 272 23.28 12.41 -0.59
CA VAL A 272 24.38 13.29 -0.16
C VAL A 272 25.30 12.50 0.78
N LYS A 273 25.98 11.51 0.22
CA LYS A 273 27.20 10.91 0.76
C LYS A 273 28.29 11.10 -0.27
N GLU A 274 28.84 12.29 -0.34
CA GLU A 274 30.20 12.58 -0.81
C GLU A 274 30.94 13.35 0.26
#